data_d12200984323b9e031d17d5d3a3fb78d
#
_entry.id   d12200984323b9e031d17d5d3a3fb78d
#
_cell.length_a   1.000
_cell.length_b   1.000
_cell.length_c   1.000
_cell.angle_alpha   90.00
_cell.angle_beta   90.00
_cell.angle_gamma   90.00
#
_symmetry.space_group_name_H-M   'P 1'
#
loop_
_entity.id
_entity.type
_entity.pdbx_description
1 polymer ?
#
loop_
_entity_poly.entity_id
_entity_poly.type
_entity_poly.pdbx_seq_one_letter_code
_entity_poly.pdbx_strand_id
1 'polypeptide(L)'
;HGGVINGIYQTPGKRSPNWDKGVLFEGMFNRWVVNRIIEKLDRKKIPYYHISPEFTDTTLETRTNRANHIFDQNPDVWILSIHANAGGGTGIEGFTTLGQKTSDGIGDLVLRNLKDDMIGTSMRFDWSDGDRDKEKDYYILKRPMAPAFLIECGFMDHPIDYNNLWDEIYIDTLVDSLVRSIIEVYNI
;
A
#
# COMPACT_ATOMS: atom_id res chain seq x y z
N HIS A 1 0.07 -9.35 4.61
CA HIS A 1 -0.82 -10.13 5.47
C HIS A 1 -1.53 -11.24 4.69
N GLY A 2 -1.83 -12.36 5.36
CA GLY A 2 -2.58 -13.47 4.79
C GLY A 2 -4.05 -13.11 4.52
N GLY A 3 -4.72 -13.98 3.76
CA GLY A 3 -6.16 -13.89 3.50
C GLY A 3 -6.98 -14.78 4.45
N VAL A 4 -8.17 -15.16 4.00
CA VAL A 4 -9.03 -16.13 4.71
C VAL A 4 -8.95 -17.48 3.98
N ILE A 5 -8.55 -18.54 4.71
CA ILE A 5 -8.47 -19.91 4.20
C ILE A 5 -9.39 -20.79 5.05
N ASN A 6 -10.35 -21.46 4.42
CA ASN A 6 -11.35 -22.29 5.10
C ASN A 6 -12.06 -21.56 6.28
N GLY A 7 -12.39 -20.29 6.10
CA GLY A 7 -13.04 -19.47 7.13
C GLY A 7 -12.09 -18.95 8.22
N ILE A 8 -10.78 -19.25 8.16
CA ILE A 8 -9.78 -18.80 9.14
C ILE A 8 -8.92 -17.69 8.54
N TYR A 9 -8.94 -16.52 9.20
CA TYR A 9 -8.06 -15.41 8.80
C TYR A 9 -6.61 -15.70 9.23
N GLN A 10 -5.68 -15.58 8.26
CA GLN A 10 -4.30 -16.03 8.42
C GLN A 10 -3.40 -15.06 9.20
N THR A 11 -3.83 -13.79 9.40
CA THR A 11 -3.09 -12.80 10.19
C THR A 11 -3.96 -12.27 11.34
N PRO A 12 -4.14 -13.03 12.43
CA PRO A 12 -4.95 -12.61 13.56
C PRO A 12 -4.55 -11.24 14.11
N GLY A 13 -5.55 -10.39 14.44
CA GLY A 13 -5.33 -9.05 14.97
C GLY A 13 -5.23 -7.93 13.91
N LYS A 14 -4.99 -8.24 12.66
CA LYS A 14 -4.97 -7.27 11.56
C LYS A 14 -6.37 -7.14 10.92
N ARG A 15 -7.29 -6.54 11.67
CA ARG A 15 -8.70 -6.43 11.30
C ARG A 15 -9.38 -5.25 12.01
N SER A 16 -10.48 -4.77 11.42
CA SER A 16 -11.37 -3.79 12.06
C SER A 16 -12.13 -4.37 13.26
N PRO A 17 -12.74 -3.53 14.10
CA PRO A 17 -13.89 -3.94 14.90
C PRO A 17 -15.00 -4.53 14.01
N ASN A 18 -15.93 -5.28 14.62
CA ASN A 18 -17.10 -5.78 13.91
C ASN A 18 -18.18 -4.70 13.90
N TRP A 19 -18.28 -3.98 12.78
CA TRP A 19 -19.28 -2.93 12.57
C TRP A 19 -20.37 -3.36 11.58
N ASP A 20 -21.18 -2.43 11.10
CA ASP A 20 -22.37 -2.65 10.27
C ASP A 20 -22.11 -3.46 8.98
N LYS A 21 -20.96 -3.25 8.34
CA LYS A 21 -20.54 -4.01 7.15
C LYS A 21 -19.73 -5.29 7.48
N GLY A 22 -19.58 -5.60 8.77
CA GLY A 22 -18.82 -6.75 9.26
C GLY A 22 -17.36 -6.42 9.61
N VAL A 23 -16.51 -7.43 9.65
CA VAL A 23 -15.08 -7.27 9.97
C VAL A 23 -14.28 -7.07 8.68
N LEU A 24 -13.59 -5.94 8.57
CA LEU A 24 -12.59 -5.71 7.52
C LEU A 24 -11.29 -6.41 7.91
N PHE A 25 -10.91 -7.44 7.19
CA PHE A 25 -9.61 -8.10 7.35
C PHE A 25 -8.58 -7.40 6.46
N GLU A 26 -7.53 -6.84 7.06
CA GLU A 26 -6.51 -6.08 6.34
C GLU A 26 -5.92 -6.84 5.15
N GLY A 27 -5.57 -8.11 5.33
CA GLY A 27 -5.01 -8.91 4.24
C GLY A 27 -5.99 -9.17 3.09
N MET A 28 -7.30 -9.16 3.33
CA MET A 28 -8.31 -9.25 2.25
C MET A 28 -8.44 -7.90 1.54
N PHE A 29 -8.49 -6.80 2.26
CA PHE A 29 -8.49 -5.45 1.72
C PHE A 29 -7.26 -5.21 0.84
N ASN A 30 -6.07 -5.52 1.34
CA ASN A 30 -4.81 -5.32 0.59
C ASN A 30 -4.84 -6.08 -0.75
N ARG A 31 -5.33 -7.33 -0.78
CA ARG A 31 -5.49 -8.12 -2.01
C ARG A 31 -6.52 -7.52 -2.95
N TRP A 32 -7.60 -7.02 -2.42
CA TRP A 32 -8.64 -6.37 -3.22
C TRP A 32 -8.08 -5.16 -3.98
N VAL A 33 -7.35 -4.28 -3.29
CA VAL A 33 -6.69 -3.12 -3.90
C VAL A 33 -5.61 -3.56 -4.90
N VAL A 34 -4.72 -4.48 -4.51
CA VAL A 34 -3.62 -4.96 -5.37
C VAL A 34 -4.15 -5.62 -6.65
N ASN A 35 -5.19 -6.45 -6.56
CA ASN A 35 -5.77 -7.10 -7.74
C ASN A 35 -6.36 -6.07 -8.72
N ARG A 36 -7.00 -4.99 -8.25
CA ARG A 36 -7.49 -3.90 -9.10
C ARG A 36 -6.34 -3.11 -9.75
N ILE A 37 -5.24 -2.88 -9.03
CA ILE A 37 -4.03 -2.29 -9.61
C ILE A 37 -3.51 -3.19 -10.74
N ILE A 38 -3.35 -4.49 -10.49
CA ILE A 38 -2.89 -5.49 -11.45
C ILE A 38 -3.77 -5.49 -12.71
N GLU A 39 -5.10 -5.53 -12.56
CA GLU A 39 -6.01 -5.46 -13.71
C GLU A 39 -5.80 -4.21 -14.57
N LYS A 40 -5.56 -3.05 -13.95
CA LYS A 40 -5.33 -1.80 -14.69
C LYS A 40 -3.94 -1.78 -15.36
N LEU A 41 -2.92 -2.34 -14.71
CA LEU A 41 -1.58 -2.49 -15.29
C LEU A 41 -1.60 -3.46 -16.49
N ASP A 42 -2.30 -4.60 -16.38
CA ASP A 42 -2.48 -5.57 -17.47
C ASP A 42 -3.15 -4.95 -18.69
N ARG A 43 -4.25 -4.20 -18.48
CA ARG A 43 -4.94 -3.47 -19.58
C ARG A 43 -4.04 -2.46 -20.27
N LYS A 44 -3.13 -1.86 -19.53
CA LYS A 44 -2.13 -0.89 -20.04
C LYS A 44 -0.85 -1.55 -20.55
N LYS A 45 -0.70 -2.87 -20.38
CA LYS A 45 0.52 -3.64 -20.71
C LYS A 45 1.77 -3.15 -19.96
N ILE A 46 1.59 -2.70 -18.73
CA ILE A 46 2.68 -2.27 -17.83
C ILE A 46 3.14 -3.49 -17.04
N PRO A 47 4.43 -3.87 -17.11
CA PRO A 47 4.93 -5.04 -16.39
C PRO A 47 4.97 -4.80 -14.87
N TYR A 48 4.74 -5.86 -14.11
CA TYR A 48 4.80 -5.86 -12.65
C TYR A 48 5.23 -7.24 -12.13
N TYR A 49 5.58 -7.27 -10.85
CA TYR A 49 5.87 -8.50 -10.11
C TYR A 49 4.98 -8.58 -8.87
N HIS A 50 4.13 -9.60 -8.77
CA HIS A 50 3.28 -9.81 -7.59
C HIS A 50 4.07 -10.60 -6.53
N ILE A 51 4.67 -9.92 -5.56
CA ILE A 51 5.61 -10.49 -4.58
C ILE A 51 4.93 -11.46 -3.59
N SER A 52 3.65 -11.23 -3.24
CA SER A 52 2.93 -12.02 -2.23
C SER A 52 1.52 -12.40 -2.68
N PRO A 53 1.37 -13.26 -3.72
CA PRO A 53 0.06 -13.65 -4.25
C PRO A 53 -0.68 -14.66 -3.36
N GLU A 54 0.01 -15.34 -2.46
CA GLU A 54 -0.55 -16.42 -1.64
C GLU A 54 -1.57 -15.90 -0.62
N PHE A 55 -2.59 -16.72 -0.32
CA PHE A 55 -3.53 -16.45 0.77
C PHE A 55 -2.95 -16.76 2.15
N THR A 56 -1.91 -17.57 2.24
CA THR A 56 -1.13 -17.76 3.48
C THR A 56 -0.38 -16.50 3.86
N ASP A 57 -0.07 -16.33 5.13
CA ASP A 57 0.74 -15.19 5.58
C ASP A 57 2.22 -15.43 5.28
N THR A 58 2.66 -14.92 4.13
CA THR A 58 4.07 -15.00 3.71
C THR A 58 4.94 -14.13 4.60
N THR A 59 6.03 -14.67 5.12
CA THR A 59 6.93 -13.94 6.02
C THR A 59 7.54 -12.70 5.35
N LEU A 60 7.88 -11.68 6.15
CA LEU A 60 8.55 -10.47 5.65
C LEU A 60 9.89 -10.79 5.00
N GLU A 61 10.63 -11.76 5.55
CA GLU A 61 11.89 -12.24 4.98
C GLU A 61 11.69 -12.84 3.59
N THR A 62 10.70 -13.71 3.42
CA THR A 62 10.38 -14.31 2.11
C THR A 62 10.02 -13.25 1.07
N ARG A 63 9.21 -12.25 1.46
CA ARG A 63 8.85 -11.12 0.57
C ARG A 63 10.07 -10.32 0.17
N THR A 64 10.95 -10.01 1.12
CA THR A 64 12.19 -9.28 0.88
C THR A 64 13.14 -10.06 -0.04
N ASN A 65 13.31 -11.37 0.19
CA ASN A 65 14.16 -12.19 -0.65
C ASN A 65 13.65 -12.28 -2.10
N ARG A 66 12.32 -12.35 -2.30
CA ARG A 66 11.71 -12.29 -3.64
C ARG A 66 11.95 -10.92 -4.29
N ALA A 67 11.78 -9.84 -3.56
CA ALA A 67 12.02 -8.49 -4.06
C ALA A 67 13.48 -8.29 -4.47
N ASN A 68 14.43 -8.73 -3.64
CA ASN A 68 15.86 -8.65 -3.94
C ASN A 68 16.25 -9.49 -5.15
N HIS A 69 15.69 -10.70 -5.29
CA HIS A 69 15.92 -11.53 -6.47
C HIS A 69 15.42 -10.84 -7.77
N ILE A 70 14.30 -10.12 -7.71
CA ILE A 70 13.80 -9.34 -8.83
C ILE A 70 14.73 -8.16 -9.11
N PHE A 71 15.13 -7.44 -8.06
CA PHE A 71 16.02 -6.27 -8.18
C PHE A 71 17.38 -6.65 -8.79
N ASP A 72 17.95 -7.79 -8.43
CA ASP A 72 19.20 -8.29 -9.03
C ASP A 72 19.10 -8.50 -10.54
N GLN A 73 17.91 -8.82 -11.06
CA GLN A 73 17.67 -9.03 -12.49
C GLN A 73 17.20 -7.75 -13.20
N ASN A 74 16.51 -6.88 -12.48
CA ASN A 74 15.97 -5.63 -12.98
C ASN A 74 16.06 -4.56 -11.88
N PRO A 75 17.15 -3.79 -11.83
CA PRO A 75 17.34 -2.76 -10.81
C PRO A 75 16.43 -1.52 -10.98
N ASP A 76 15.71 -1.43 -12.10
CA ASP A 76 14.75 -0.36 -12.37
C ASP A 76 13.34 -0.72 -11.87
N VAL A 77 13.27 -1.22 -10.63
CA VAL A 77 12.00 -1.53 -9.95
C VAL A 77 11.92 -0.83 -8.61
N TRP A 78 10.70 -0.57 -8.15
CA TRP A 78 10.41 -0.15 -6.79
C TRP A 78 9.25 -0.95 -6.20
N ILE A 79 9.10 -0.92 -4.90
CA ILE A 79 8.11 -1.71 -4.16
C ILE A 79 6.98 -0.79 -3.71
N LEU A 80 5.72 -1.17 -4.06
CA LEU A 80 4.51 -0.61 -3.50
C LEU A 80 3.89 -1.61 -2.52
N SER A 81 3.79 -1.23 -1.25
CA SER A 81 3.19 -2.04 -0.19
C SER A 81 1.86 -1.43 0.25
N ILE A 82 0.76 -2.17 0.09
CA ILE A 82 -0.61 -1.71 0.39
C ILE A 82 -1.04 -2.22 1.76
N HIS A 83 -1.53 -1.32 2.60
CA HIS A 83 -2.00 -1.59 3.96
C HIS A 83 -3.26 -0.81 4.32
N ALA A 84 -3.90 -1.21 5.41
CA ALA A 84 -4.95 -0.45 6.09
C ALA A 84 -4.61 -0.36 7.58
N ASN A 85 -4.52 0.86 8.06
CA ASN A 85 -4.03 1.21 9.40
C ASN A 85 -5.03 0.89 10.52
N ALA A 86 -4.54 0.96 11.76
CA ALA A 86 -5.32 0.95 12.99
C ALA A 86 -4.56 1.75 14.08
N GLY A 87 -5.27 2.21 15.11
CA GLY A 87 -4.69 2.95 16.23
C GLY A 87 -5.39 4.29 16.49
N GLY A 88 -6.64 4.42 16.04
CA GLY A 88 -7.50 5.57 16.35
C GLY A 88 -7.19 6.85 15.56
N GLY A 89 -6.40 6.76 14.49
CA GLY A 89 -6.19 7.86 13.55
C GLY A 89 -7.28 7.93 12.49
N THR A 90 -7.14 8.84 11.51
CA THR A 90 -7.99 8.93 10.31
C THR A 90 -7.20 9.47 9.13
N GLY A 91 -7.49 8.97 7.93
CA GLY A 91 -6.91 9.43 6.67
C GLY A 91 -5.79 8.54 6.14
N ILE A 92 -5.24 8.96 5.01
CA ILE A 92 -4.18 8.26 4.29
C ILE A 92 -2.82 8.76 4.78
N GLU A 93 -1.86 7.83 4.95
CA GLU A 93 -0.46 8.15 5.21
C GLU A 93 0.48 7.23 4.42
N GLY A 94 1.66 7.74 4.08
CA GLY A 94 2.68 6.99 3.36
C GLY A 94 3.98 6.95 4.14
N PHE A 95 4.73 5.86 3.93
CA PHE A 95 5.98 5.64 4.64
C PHE A 95 7.09 5.21 3.70
N THR A 96 8.28 5.78 3.94
CA THR A 96 9.56 5.34 3.38
C THR A 96 10.52 4.93 4.49
N THR A 97 11.72 4.51 4.15
CA THR A 97 12.76 4.20 5.14
C THR A 97 13.70 5.38 5.31
N LEU A 98 14.21 5.54 6.53
CA LEU A 98 15.14 6.61 6.91
C LEU A 98 16.30 6.81 5.90
N GLY A 99 16.42 8.02 5.37
CA GLY A 99 17.55 8.43 4.55
C GLY A 99 17.61 7.87 3.13
N GLN A 100 16.52 7.30 2.61
CA GLN A 100 16.40 6.75 1.26
C GLN A 100 15.78 7.76 0.27
N LYS A 101 16.58 8.68 -0.23
CA LYS A 101 16.14 9.78 -1.12
C LYS A 101 15.39 9.35 -2.39
N THR A 102 15.64 8.16 -2.92
CA THR A 102 14.91 7.66 -4.10
C THR A 102 13.49 7.26 -3.72
N SER A 103 13.31 6.58 -2.58
CA SER A 103 11.98 6.23 -2.07
C SER A 103 11.18 7.46 -1.65
N ASP A 104 11.84 8.48 -1.09
CA ASP A 104 11.20 9.75 -0.69
C ASP A 104 10.61 10.47 -1.93
N GLY A 105 11.40 10.57 -3.03
CA GLY A 105 10.90 11.14 -4.27
C GLY A 105 9.69 10.38 -4.87
N ILE A 106 9.67 9.04 -4.75
CA ILE A 106 8.54 8.21 -5.15
C ILE A 106 7.35 8.45 -4.20
N GLY A 107 7.59 8.43 -2.89
CA GLY A 107 6.59 8.64 -1.85
C GLY A 107 5.90 10.00 -1.98
N ASP A 108 6.69 11.06 -2.15
CA ASP A 108 6.18 12.43 -2.33
C ASP A 108 5.29 12.54 -3.58
N LEU A 109 5.71 11.94 -4.71
CA LEU A 109 4.92 11.89 -5.94
C LEU A 109 3.59 11.17 -5.72
N VAL A 110 3.62 9.97 -5.12
CA VAL A 110 2.41 9.18 -4.85
C VAL A 110 1.46 9.93 -3.93
N LEU A 111 1.97 10.52 -2.83
CA LEU A 111 1.15 11.25 -1.86
C LEU A 111 0.59 12.56 -2.43
N ARG A 112 1.32 13.24 -3.32
CA ARG A 112 0.81 14.39 -4.08
C ARG A 112 -0.38 13.98 -4.95
N ASN A 113 -0.23 12.92 -5.73
CA ASN A 113 -1.29 12.43 -6.62
C ASN A 113 -2.53 12.01 -5.85
N LEU A 114 -2.35 11.28 -4.74
CA LEU A 114 -3.45 10.91 -3.85
C LEU A 114 -4.15 12.14 -3.25
N LYS A 115 -3.40 13.17 -2.87
CA LYS A 115 -3.99 14.42 -2.37
C LYS A 115 -4.88 15.09 -3.40
N ASP A 116 -4.46 15.07 -4.66
CA ASP A 116 -5.19 15.71 -5.76
C ASP A 116 -6.46 14.93 -6.14
N ASP A 117 -6.41 13.59 -6.10
CA ASP A 117 -7.49 12.73 -6.55
C ASP A 117 -8.49 12.37 -5.44
N MET A 118 -8.01 12.14 -4.19
CA MET A 118 -8.82 11.70 -3.05
C MET A 118 -9.48 12.89 -2.32
N ILE A 119 -10.28 13.66 -3.06
CA ILE A 119 -10.94 14.88 -2.55
C ILE A 119 -11.83 14.55 -1.34
N GLY A 120 -11.64 15.29 -0.25
CA GLY A 120 -12.40 15.10 1.00
C GLY A 120 -11.78 14.06 1.94
N THR A 121 -10.75 13.33 1.50
CA THR A 121 -10.00 12.41 2.36
C THR A 121 -8.88 13.17 3.09
N SER A 122 -8.72 12.91 4.38
CA SER A 122 -7.62 13.47 5.17
C SER A 122 -6.29 12.84 4.73
N MET A 123 -5.27 13.69 4.52
CA MET A 123 -3.90 13.26 4.25
C MET A 123 -3.02 13.57 5.46
N ARG A 124 -2.27 12.58 5.95
CA ARG A 124 -1.45 12.69 7.16
C ARG A 124 0.02 12.83 6.79
N PHE A 125 0.36 13.97 6.19
CA PHE A 125 1.73 14.30 5.80
C PHE A 125 2.64 14.55 6.99
N ASP A 126 3.94 14.29 6.81
CA ASP A 126 5.00 14.74 7.69
C ASP A 126 5.95 15.64 6.89
N TRP A 127 6.08 16.88 7.32
CA TRP A 127 6.94 17.87 6.67
C TRP A 127 8.25 18.11 7.42
N SER A 128 8.59 17.21 8.35
CA SER A 128 9.73 17.42 9.25
C SER A 128 11.09 17.41 8.54
N ASP A 129 11.18 16.72 7.40
CA ASP A 129 12.40 16.61 6.57
C ASP A 129 12.25 17.22 5.17
N GLY A 130 11.06 17.75 4.82
CA GLY A 130 10.81 18.56 3.64
C GLY A 130 9.97 17.90 2.55
N ASP A 131 9.48 16.69 2.74
CA ASP A 131 8.55 15.99 1.86
C ASP A 131 7.26 15.55 2.58
N ARG A 132 6.41 14.71 1.95
CA ARG A 132 5.07 14.37 2.46
C ARG A 132 5.01 13.06 3.22
N ASP A 133 5.95 12.17 2.99
CA ASP A 133 5.93 10.86 3.60
C ASP A 133 6.48 10.88 5.02
N LYS A 134 6.30 9.77 5.71
CA LYS A 134 6.81 9.52 7.05
C LYS A 134 7.93 8.51 6.98
N GLU A 135 9.03 8.79 7.61
CA GLU A 135 10.12 7.84 7.68
C GLU A 135 9.94 6.83 8.81
N LYS A 136 10.03 5.53 8.50
CA LYS A 136 9.93 4.44 9.48
C LYS A 136 10.85 3.26 9.14
N ASP A 137 11.42 2.69 10.19
CA ASP A 137 12.29 1.51 10.14
C ASP A 137 11.48 0.20 9.95
N TYR A 138 10.44 0.22 9.08
CA TYR A 138 9.68 -0.99 8.80
C TYR A 138 10.51 -1.97 7.98
N TYR A 139 10.41 -3.25 8.32
CA TYR A 139 11.20 -4.31 7.69
C TYR A 139 11.09 -4.30 6.16
N ILE A 140 9.86 -4.18 5.63
CA ILE A 140 9.60 -4.19 4.18
C ILE A 140 10.08 -2.91 3.46
N LEU A 141 10.37 -1.85 4.18
CA LEU A 141 10.94 -0.62 3.63
C LEU A 141 12.48 -0.64 3.69
N LYS A 142 13.05 -1.14 4.81
CA LYS A 142 14.48 -1.06 5.12
C LYS A 142 15.31 -2.20 4.51
N ARG A 143 14.77 -3.39 4.38
CA ARG A 143 15.51 -4.61 4.01
C ARG A 143 15.59 -4.87 2.51
N PRO A 144 14.62 -4.52 1.69
CA PRO A 144 14.77 -4.62 0.24
C PRO A 144 15.89 -3.75 -0.29
N MET A 145 16.52 -4.18 -1.39
CA MET A 145 17.49 -3.40 -2.16
C MET A 145 16.79 -2.35 -3.04
N ALA A 146 15.60 -2.67 -3.52
CA ALA A 146 14.75 -1.76 -4.28
C ALA A 146 14.20 -0.63 -3.39
N PRO A 147 14.06 0.60 -3.90
CA PRO A 147 13.29 1.64 -3.24
C PRO A 147 11.90 1.14 -2.87
N ALA A 148 11.40 1.47 -1.68
CA ALA A 148 10.13 0.94 -1.20
C ALA A 148 9.26 2.05 -0.60
N PHE A 149 7.97 2.02 -0.95
CA PHE A 149 6.94 2.89 -0.40
C PHE A 149 5.79 2.04 0.15
N LEU A 150 5.35 2.34 1.36
CA LEU A 150 4.22 1.72 2.02
C LEU A 150 3.10 2.76 2.18
N ILE A 151 1.91 2.40 1.75
CA ILE A 151 0.72 3.23 1.95
C ILE A 151 -0.24 2.58 2.93
N GLU A 152 -0.71 3.37 3.88
CA GLU A 152 -1.87 3.10 4.73
C GLU A 152 -3.08 3.83 4.16
N CYS A 153 -4.01 3.07 3.60
CA CYS A 153 -5.13 3.60 2.80
C CYS A 153 -6.28 4.19 3.64
N GLY A 154 -6.15 4.21 4.95
CA GLY A 154 -7.14 4.64 5.93
C GLY A 154 -7.10 3.76 7.17
N PHE A 155 -7.80 4.17 8.23
CA PHE A 155 -7.81 3.46 9.52
C PHE A 155 -9.03 2.56 9.64
N MET A 156 -8.81 1.25 9.74
CA MET A 156 -9.87 0.24 9.88
C MET A 156 -10.71 0.41 11.14
N ASP A 157 -10.15 1.05 12.18
CA ASP A 157 -10.79 1.31 13.48
C ASP A 157 -11.35 2.74 13.62
N HIS A 158 -11.43 3.47 12.50
CA HIS A 158 -12.08 4.77 12.43
C HIS A 158 -13.37 4.70 11.59
N PRO A 159 -14.55 5.14 12.10
CA PRO A 159 -15.83 4.91 11.43
C PRO A 159 -15.93 5.43 9.99
N ILE A 160 -15.37 6.63 9.73
CA ILE A 160 -15.40 7.21 8.37
C ILE A 160 -14.47 6.41 7.45
N ASP A 161 -13.23 6.16 7.87
CA ASP A 161 -12.26 5.45 7.05
C ASP A 161 -12.70 4.00 6.79
N TYR A 162 -13.25 3.31 7.82
CA TYR A 162 -13.82 1.98 7.66
C TYR A 162 -14.89 1.96 6.54
N ASN A 163 -15.79 2.95 6.52
CA ASN A 163 -16.79 3.04 5.48
C ASN A 163 -16.19 3.29 4.09
N ASN A 164 -15.16 4.14 4.01
CA ASN A 164 -14.41 4.40 2.79
C ASN A 164 -13.68 3.14 2.28
N LEU A 165 -13.07 2.36 3.18
CA LEU A 165 -12.38 1.11 2.84
C LEU A 165 -13.32 -0.01 2.34
N TRP A 166 -14.64 0.15 2.48
CA TRP A 166 -15.69 -0.68 1.87
C TRP A 166 -16.34 -0.05 0.64
N ASP A 167 -16.03 1.21 0.34
CA ASP A 167 -16.67 1.96 -0.74
C ASP A 167 -15.95 1.74 -2.07
N GLU A 168 -16.68 1.27 -3.07
CA GLU A 168 -16.14 0.97 -4.40
C GLU A 168 -15.58 2.21 -5.10
N ILE A 169 -16.21 3.37 -4.95
CA ILE A 169 -15.78 4.62 -5.58
C ILE A 169 -14.47 5.10 -4.94
N TYR A 170 -14.39 5.01 -3.61
CA TYR A 170 -13.16 5.32 -2.88
C TYR A 170 -11.99 4.45 -3.34
N ILE A 171 -12.22 3.12 -3.42
CA ILE A 171 -11.20 2.16 -3.83
C ILE A 171 -10.80 2.37 -5.30
N ASP A 172 -11.76 2.61 -6.20
CA ASP A 172 -11.43 2.86 -7.61
C ASP A 172 -10.62 4.15 -7.78
N THR A 173 -10.96 5.23 -7.07
CA THR A 173 -10.20 6.48 -7.07
C THR A 173 -8.78 6.28 -6.51
N LEU A 174 -8.65 5.57 -5.39
CA LEU A 174 -7.37 5.21 -4.80
C LEU A 174 -6.49 4.43 -5.79
N VAL A 175 -7.05 3.40 -6.43
CA VAL A 175 -6.37 2.55 -7.40
C VAL A 175 -5.95 3.36 -8.64
N ASP A 176 -6.83 4.23 -9.16
CA ASP A 176 -6.51 5.09 -10.30
C ASP A 176 -5.36 6.04 -10.01
N SER A 177 -5.36 6.64 -8.82
CA SER A 177 -4.28 7.52 -8.37
C SER A 177 -2.95 6.77 -8.23
N LEU A 178 -2.97 5.56 -7.66
CA LEU A 178 -1.76 4.72 -7.54
C LEU A 178 -1.23 4.28 -8.91
N VAL A 179 -2.10 3.88 -9.83
CA VAL A 179 -1.70 3.51 -11.20
C VAL A 179 -1.16 4.73 -11.96
N ARG A 180 -1.77 5.91 -11.82
CA ARG A 180 -1.24 7.17 -12.36
C ARG A 180 0.17 7.44 -11.80
N SER A 181 0.38 7.24 -10.52
CA SER A 181 1.68 7.45 -9.88
C SER A 181 2.73 6.47 -10.41
N ILE A 182 2.38 5.20 -10.63
CA ILE A 182 3.28 4.21 -11.25
C ILE A 182 3.70 4.68 -12.64
N ILE A 183 2.76 5.16 -13.45
CA ILE A 183 3.02 5.68 -14.80
C ILE A 183 3.97 6.89 -14.74
N GLU A 184 3.72 7.83 -13.84
CA GLU A 184 4.54 9.04 -13.68
C GLU A 184 5.97 8.72 -13.20
N VAL A 185 6.14 7.78 -12.26
CA VAL A 185 7.48 7.37 -11.79
C VAL A 185 8.35 6.87 -12.94
N TYR A 186 7.78 6.12 -13.88
CA TYR A 186 8.51 5.57 -15.03
C TYR A 186 8.46 6.44 -16.29
N ASN A 187 7.72 7.56 -16.29
CA ASN A 187 7.51 8.43 -17.46
C ASN A 187 6.98 7.67 -18.69
N ILE A 188 5.98 6.79 -18.52
CA ILE A 188 5.40 5.92 -19.56
C ILE A 188 3.93 6.19 -19.78
#